data_5b9719280658a13bc4c431b5b54ccaa6
#
_entry.id   5b9719280658a13bc4c431b5b54ccaa6
#
_cell.length_a   1.000
_cell.length_b   1.000
_cell.length_c   1.000
_cell.angle_alpha   90.00
_cell.angle_beta   90.00
_cell.angle_gamma   90.00
#
_symmetry.space_group_name_H-M   'P 1'
#
loop_
_entity.id
_entity.type
_entity.pdbx_description
1 polymer ?
#
loop_
_entity_poly.entity_id
_entity_poly.type
_entity_poly.pdbx_seq_one_letter_code
_entity_poly.pdbx_strand_id
1 'polypeptide(L)'
;MRKFLLYIMGVISMLSFQSCLHDDKEVFDESAAERLEHATEETKQILESSTSGWAFQYYLGDEYTSGGCTYLVKFKDGKADVALDLVDDPTDITHSSYDVVKDQGPVLTFNTYNEWMHYFANPKSDGTTSGGDFEFTVMKISNDTIDLKGRTTGNKMRLIRLPENTDWSTYFNAIYDFEDNMFDSYRVMEDGVEQGVVSFNSRRYSYVASDESVVRNPYCVTPNGIAVPVAFADDAHNFVQKEGELNLTATDVASGKSLVLQPLISPSYVINNVGTIVALNDEAQTKEIKLNMANEFTYTSDADWLTINASENGLTLNVTANNEGHPRQATVKVANENGEGEFVVSQMEYAKDILGTYLLQYYDSDGKVCQSTFDVTADNADAIDMPIHLG
;
A
#
# COMPACT_ATOMS: atom_id res chain seq x y z
N MET A 1 -11.29 33.25 -78.75
CA MET A 1 -11.56 32.69 -77.46
C MET A 1 -10.52 31.68 -77.02
N ARG A 2 -10.03 30.75 -77.86
CA ARG A 2 -9.05 29.71 -77.44
C ARG A 2 -7.68 30.25 -77.02
N LYS A 3 -7.20 31.29 -77.58
CA LYS A 3 -5.89 31.92 -77.25
C LYS A 3 -5.97 32.75 -75.96
N PHE A 4 -7.13 33.30 -75.62
CA PHE A 4 -7.35 34.08 -74.39
C PHE A 4 -7.42 33.15 -73.15
N LEU A 5 -7.95 31.94 -73.29
CA LEU A 5 -8.00 30.93 -72.22
C LEU A 5 -6.60 30.41 -71.90
N LEU A 6 -5.71 30.24 -72.85
CA LEU A 6 -4.32 29.83 -72.67
C LEU A 6 -3.48 30.87 -71.90
N TYR A 7 -3.73 32.18 -72.15
CA TYR A 7 -3.08 33.23 -71.33
C TYR A 7 -3.58 33.31 -69.92
N ILE A 8 -4.85 33.06 -69.65
CA ILE A 8 -5.42 33.03 -68.33
C ILE A 8 -4.89 31.78 -67.53
N MET A 9 -4.77 30.61 -68.17
CA MET A 9 -4.16 29.43 -67.54
C MET A 9 -2.67 29.63 -67.24
N GLY A 10 -1.91 30.34 -68.12
CA GLY A 10 -0.51 30.65 -67.87
C GLY A 10 -0.27 31.64 -66.76
N VAL A 11 -1.16 32.60 -66.54
CA VAL A 11 -1.07 33.57 -65.41
C VAL A 11 -1.49 32.94 -64.12
N ILE A 12 -2.48 32.04 -64.12
CA ILE A 12 -2.91 31.30 -62.89
C ILE A 12 -1.82 30.32 -62.44
N SER A 13 -1.06 29.70 -63.39
CA SER A 13 0.05 28.79 -62.99
C SER A 13 1.29 29.53 -62.46
N MET A 14 1.49 30.81 -62.81
CA MET A 14 2.58 31.62 -62.23
C MET A 14 2.26 32.17 -60.81
N LEU A 15 0.96 32.30 -60.45
CA LEU A 15 0.55 32.75 -59.14
C LEU A 15 0.58 31.62 -58.07
N SER A 16 0.72 30.37 -58.53
CA SER A 16 0.76 29.21 -57.61
C SER A 16 2.16 28.92 -57.00
N PHE A 17 3.20 29.60 -57.45
CA PHE A 17 4.58 29.42 -56.96
C PHE A 17 5.02 30.44 -55.91
N GLN A 18 4.17 31.40 -55.53
CA GLN A 18 4.50 32.39 -54.50
C GLN A 18 4.00 32.01 -53.07
N SER A 19 3.47 30.79 -52.88
CA SER A 19 2.93 30.37 -51.58
C SER A 19 3.94 29.68 -50.68
N CYS A 20 5.25 29.77 -50.95
CA CYS A 20 6.28 29.12 -50.11
C CYS A 20 7.38 30.09 -49.67
N LEU A 21 7.09 31.38 -49.58
CA LEU A 21 7.95 32.35 -48.91
C LEU A 21 7.10 33.10 -47.86
N HIS A 22 6.49 32.34 -46.94
CA HIS A 22 6.20 32.90 -45.64
C HIS A 22 7.50 32.79 -44.86
N ASP A 23 8.14 33.91 -44.60
CA ASP A 23 9.04 34.06 -43.48
C ASP A 23 8.18 33.72 -42.23
N ASP A 24 8.15 32.45 -41.85
CA ASP A 24 7.73 32.06 -40.54
C ASP A 24 8.71 32.77 -39.59
N LYS A 25 8.30 33.92 -39.06
CA LYS A 25 8.98 34.50 -37.91
C LYS A 25 9.03 33.37 -36.89
N GLU A 26 10.22 32.83 -36.66
CA GLU A 26 10.43 31.87 -35.65
C GLU A 26 9.82 32.45 -34.37
N VAL A 27 8.75 31.82 -33.85
CA VAL A 27 8.05 32.24 -32.62
C VAL A 27 8.94 32.05 -31.41
N PHE A 28 10.07 31.35 -31.61
CA PHE A 28 11.06 31.00 -30.62
C PHE A 28 12.44 31.46 -31.08
N ASP A 29 13.26 31.95 -30.17
CA ASP A 29 14.65 32.38 -30.40
C ASP A 29 15.59 31.21 -30.76
N GLU A 30 15.17 29.94 -30.45
CA GLU A 30 15.93 28.72 -30.70
C GLU A 30 15.17 27.77 -31.64
N SER A 31 15.90 27.01 -32.47
CA SER A 31 15.32 25.96 -33.29
C SER A 31 14.73 24.83 -32.46
N ALA A 32 13.81 24.04 -33.01
CA ALA A 32 13.23 22.90 -32.35
C ALA A 32 14.31 21.85 -31.90
N ALA A 33 15.37 21.72 -32.70
CA ALA A 33 16.48 20.81 -32.40
C ALA A 33 17.32 21.30 -31.21
N GLU A 34 17.61 22.60 -31.14
CA GLU A 34 18.35 23.19 -29.98
C GLU A 34 17.54 23.11 -28.70
N ARG A 35 16.22 23.42 -28.76
CA ARG A 35 15.35 23.27 -27.57
C ARG A 35 15.31 21.82 -27.08
N LEU A 36 15.26 20.84 -27.99
CA LEU A 36 15.29 19.42 -27.59
C LEU A 36 16.64 19.03 -27.01
N GLU A 37 17.77 19.56 -27.53
CA GLU A 37 19.10 19.39 -26.96
C GLU A 37 19.12 19.90 -25.51
N HIS A 38 18.74 21.17 -25.30
CA HIS A 38 18.75 21.81 -24.00
C HIS A 38 17.85 21.06 -23.00
N ALA A 39 16.61 20.67 -23.39
CA ALA A 39 15.71 19.92 -22.54
C ALA A 39 16.25 18.54 -22.16
N THR A 40 16.98 17.88 -23.06
CA THR A 40 17.63 16.59 -22.82
C THR A 40 18.76 16.72 -21.81
N GLU A 41 19.64 17.73 -22.01
CA GLU A 41 20.76 18.00 -21.11
C GLU A 41 20.29 18.48 -19.74
N GLU A 42 19.31 19.37 -19.67
CA GLU A 42 18.71 19.83 -18.42
C GLU A 42 18.10 18.66 -17.63
N THR A 43 17.38 17.77 -18.32
CA THR A 43 16.81 16.56 -17.69
C THR A 43 17.91 15.71 -17.06
N LYS A 44 19.00 15.47 -17.76
CA LYS A 44 20.15 14.69 -17.26
C LYS A 44 20.81 15.35 -16.05
N GLN A 45 21.02 16.66 -16.09
CA GLN A 45 21.59 17.42 -14.98
C GLN A 45 20.67 17.37 -13.74
N ILE A 46 19.38 17.49 -13.91
CA ILE A 46 18.41 17.41 -12.79
C ILE A 46 18.37 15.99 -12.20
N LEU A 47 18.35 14.94 -13.03
CA LEU A 47 18.39 13.56 -12.57
C LEU A 47 19.64 13.28 -11.71
N GLU A 48 20.82 13.71 -12.17
CA GLU A 48 22.09 13.50 -11.48
C GLU A 48 22.33 14.45 -10.29
N SER A 49 21.54 15.51 -10.15
CA SER A 49 21.70 16.51 -9.07
C SER A 49 21.24 16.01 -7.70
N SER A 50 20.48 14.91 -7.61
CA SER A 50 20.04 14.36 -6.32
C SER A 50 21.11 13.44 -5.74
N THR A 51 21.67 13.80 -4.59
CA THR A 51 22.69 13.01 -3.88
C THR A 51 22.14 11.74 -3.25
N SER A 52 20.85 11.75 -2.84
CA SER A 52 20.15 10.60 -2.26
C SER A 52 19.32 9.82 -3.29
N GLY A 53 19.12 10.37 -4.50
CA GLY A 53 18.30 9.78 -5.55
C GLY A 53 16.84 10.26 -5.51
N TRP A 54 15.97 9.45 -6.07
CA TRP A 54 14.58 9.75 -6.34
C TRP A 54 13.69 8.60 -5.91
N ALA A 55 12.53 8.88 -5.32
CA ALA A 55 11.44 7.94 -5.16
C ALA A 55 10.60 7.95 -6.44
N PHE A 56 10.47 6.81 -7.09
CA PHE A 56 9.76 6.66 -8.35
C PHE A 56 8.42 5.95 -8.12
N GLN A 57 7.35 6.72 -8.17
CA GLN A 57 5.97 6.21 -8.15
C GLN A 57 5.67 5.56 -9.49
N TYR A 58 5.63 4.24 -9.50
CA TYR A 58 5.56 3.43 -10.71
C TYR A 58 4.28 2.61 -10.75
N TYR A 59 3.58 2.62 -11.90
CA TYR A 59 2.27 1.98 -12.06
C TYR A 59 2.27 1.01 -13.23
N LEU A 60 1.80 -0.20 -12.97
CA LEU A 60 1.87 -1.35 -13.84
C LEU A 60 0.61 -1.55 -14.67
N GLY A 61 0.78 -2.25 -15.81
CA GLY A 61 -0.30 -2.64 -16.71
C GLY A 61 -0.80 -1.48 -17.57
N ASP A 62 -1.25 -1.77 -18.79
CA ASP A 62 -1.80 -0.76 -19.69
C ASP A 62 -2.96 -0.06 -19.01
N GLU A 63 -2.99 1.29 -19.08
CA GLU A 63 -4.05 2.10 -18.47
C GLU A 63 -4.29 1.78 -16.98
N TYR A 64 -3.22 1.53 -16.22
CA TYR A 64 -3.27 1.26 -14.78
C TYR A 64 -4.01 -0.04 -14.37
N THR A 65 -3.99 -1.06 -15.21
CA THR A 65 -4.74 -2.31 -14.96
C THR A 65 -4.13 -3.22 -13.89
N SER A 66 -2.88 -2.97 -13.49
CA SER A 66 -2.17 -3.73 -12.44
C SER A 66 -1.88 -2.88 -11.20
N GLY A 67 -0.99 -3.31 -10.31
CA GLY A 67 -0.66 -2.62 -9.08
C GLY A 67 0.31 -1.45 -9.24
N GLY A 68 0.62 -0.76 -8.14
CA GLY A 68 1.68 0.24 -8.06
C GLY A 68 2.83 -0.21 -7.17
N CYS A 69 4.03 0.31 -7.42
CA CYS A 69 5.21 0.10 -6.59
C CYS A 69 6.09 1.35 -6.54
N THR A 70 6.96 1.40 -5.55
CA THR A 70 7.92 2.48 -5.38
C THR A 70 9.32 1.95 -5.65
N TYR A 71 9.97 2.51 -6.68
CA TYR A 71 11.42 2.33 -6.84
C TYR A 71 12.17 3.44 -6.13
N LEU A 72 13.36 3.16 -5.65
CA LEU A 72 14.37 4.18 -5.38
C LEU A 72 15.42 4.12 -6.49
N VAL A 73 15.69 5.26 -7.11
CA VAL A 73 16.60 5.36 -8.25
C VAL A 73 17.59 6.49 -8.04
N LYS A 74 18.87 6.21 -8.21
CA LYS A 74 19.94 7.24 -8.17
C LYS A 74 20.71 7.22 -9.47
N PHE A 75 20.87 8.41 -10.05
CA PHE A 75 21.55 8.62 -11.30
C PHE A 75 22.91 9.29 -11.06
N LYS A 76 23.96 8.78 -11.65
CA LYS A 76 25.29 9.37 -11.56
C LYS A 76 26.18 8.91 -12.71
N ASP A 77 26.82 9.83 -13.42
CA ASP A 77 27.81 9.56 -14.46
C ASP A 77 27.34 8.51 -15.49
N GLY A 78 26.07 8.61 -15.93
CA GLY A 78 25.44 7.67 -16.88
C GLY A 78 25.16 6.28 -16.30
N LYS A 79 25.16 6.13 -14.98
CA LYS A 79 24.78 4.92 -14.25
C LYS A 79 23.54 5.17 -13.41
N ALA A 80 22.76 4.10 -13.21
CA ALA A 80 21.60 4.07 -12.36
C ALA A 80 21.73 2.94 -11.32
N ASP A 81 21.55 3.29 -10.06
CA ASP A 81 21.31 2.37 -8.97
C ASP A 81 19.79 2.27 -8.76
N VAL A 82 19.25 1.07 -8.67
CA VAL A 82 17.80 0.83 -8.60
C VAL A 82 17.48 -0.16 -7.50
N ALA A 83 16.53 0.18 -6.63
CA ALA A 83 15.93 -0.71 -5.63
C ALA A 83 14.40 -0.67 -5.76
N LEU A 84 13.70 -1.72 -5.28
CA LEU A 84 12.26 -1.92 -5.44
C LEU A 84 11.62 -2.30 -4.11
N ASP A 85 10.50 -1.69 -3.77
CA ASP A 85 9.74 -1.91 -2.51
C ASP A 85 8.96 -3.25 -2.45
N LEU A 86 8.99 -4.04 -3.50
CA LEU A 86 8.36 -5.38 -3.54
C LEU A 86 9.37 -6.52 -3.31
N VAL A 87 10.58 -6.19 -2.89
CA VAL A 87 11.66 -7.13 -2.57
C VAL A 87 11.87 -7.14 -1.06
N ASP A 88 11.94 -8.33 -0.46
CA ASP A 88 12.05 -8.50 0.99
C ASP A 88 13.34 -7.87 1.60
N ASP A 89 14.40 -7.77 0.80
CA ASP A 89 15.66 -7.16 1.23
C ASP A 89 15.74 -5.69 0.78
N PRO A 90 15.57 -4.71 1.69
CA PRO A 90 15.62 -3.29 1.35
C PRO A 90 17.02 -2.81 0.93
N THR A 91 18.06 -3.67 1.01
CA THR A 91 19.43 -3.39 0.59
C THR A 91 19.76 -3.96 -0.79
N ASP A 92 18.85 -4.67 -1.42
CA ASP A 92 19.06 -5.28 -2.74
C ASP A 92 18.96 -4.22 -3.83
N ILE A 93 20.13 -3.74 -4.24
CA ILE A 93 20.31 -2.68 -5.23
C ILE A 93 20.91 -3.27 -6.51
N THR A 94 20.21 -3.06 -7.63
CA THR A 94 20.69 -3.43 -8.95
C THR A 94 21.29 -2.23 -9.69
N HIS A 95 22.23 -2.50 -10.58
CA HIS A 95 23.00 -1.47 -11.27
C HIS A 95 22.89 -1.60 -12.79
N SER A 96 22.75 -0.47 -13.49
CA SER A 96 22.71 -0.44 -14.95
C SER A 96 23.30 0.86 -15.50
N SER A 97 23.37 0.97 -16.82
CA SER A 97 23.53 2.26 -17.47
C SER A 97 22.16 2.86 -17.76
N TYR A 98 22.07 4.19 -17.73
CA TYR A 98 20.93 4.94 -18.21
C TYR A 98 21.39 6.02 -19.17
N ASP A 99 20.45 6.55 -19.94
CA ASP A 99 20.66 7.75 -20.75
C ASP A 99 19.36 8.56 -20.86
N VAL A 100 19.49 9.82 -21.27
CA VAL A 100 18.37 10.63 -21.71
C VAL A 100 18.57 10.88 -23.19
N VAL A 101 17.73 10.26 -24.01
CA VAL A 101 17.86 10.30 -25.46
C VAL A 101 16.83 11.26 -26.07
N LYS A 102 17.12 11.75 -27.28
CA LYS A 102 16.25 12.64 -28.05
C LYS A 102 15.30 11.81 -28.92
N ASP A 103 13.99 12.05 -28.78
CA ASP A 103 12.97 11.53 -29.67
C ASP A 103 11.95 12.67 -29.92
N GLN A 104 10.65 12.48 -29.73
CA GLN A 104 9.63 13.54 -29.78
C GLN A 104 9.65 14.44 -28.51
N GLY A 105 10.61 14.25 -27.65
CA GLY A 105 10.95 14.90 -26.40
C GLY A 105 12.13 14.18 -25.76
N PRO A 106 12.61 14.59 -24.58
CA PRO A 106 13.57 13.82 -23.81
C PRO A 106 12.94 12.49 -23.38
N VAL A 107 13.70 11.39 -23.50
CA VAL A 107 13.31 10.04 -23.09
C VAL A 107 14.36 9.49 -22.15
N LEU A 108 13.99 9.25 -20.90
CA LEU A 108 14.78 8.50 -19.94
C LEU A 108 14.74 7.02 -20.33
N THR A 109 15.88 6.38 -20.51
CA THR A 109 15.99 4.95 -20.84
C THR A 109 17.02 4.25 -19.99
N PHE A 110 16.69 3.04 -19.51
CA PHE A 110 17.60 2.13 -18.87
C PHE A 110 18.17 1.19 -19.95
N ASN A 111 19.20 1.66 -20.64
CA ASN A 111 19.70 1.09 -21.89
C ASN A 111 20.60 -0.16 -21.71
N THR A 112 20.88 -0.58 -20.48
CA THR A 112 21.40 -1.92 -20.17
C THR A 112 20.46 -2.61 -19.19
N TYR A 113 20.46 -3.95 -19.25
CA TYR A 113 19.58 -4.72 -18.37
C TYR A 113 19.79 -4.38 -16.90
N ASN A 114 18.70 -4.04 -16.24
CA ASN A 114 18.60 -3.84 -14.79
C ASN A 114 17.53 -4.78 -14.27
N GLU A 115 17.84 -5.64 -13.32
CA GLU A 115 16.93 -6.70 -12.88
C GLU A 115 15.61 -6.14 -12.37
N TRP A 116 15.65 -5.14 -11.51
CA TRP A 116 14.41 -4.58 -10.95
C TRP A 116 13.67 -3.71 -11.94
N MET A 117 14.32 -2.84 -12.68
CA MET A 117 13.66 -1.96 -13.64
C MET A 117 13.00 -2.72 -14.79
N HIS A 118 13.59 -3.85 -15.20
CA HIS A 118 13.05 -4.69 -16.30
C HIS A 118 12.12 -5.80 -15.78
N TYR A 119 12.03 -6.01 -14.46
CA TYR A 119 11.31 -7.13 -13.86
C TYR A 119 9.89 -7.30 -14.42
N PHE A 120 9.12 -6.21 -14.48
CA PHE A 120 7.74 -6.23 -14.95
C PHE A 120 7.60 -6.16 -16.48
N ALA A 121 8.64 -5.72 -17.18
CA ALA A 121 8.69 -5.68 -18.63
C ALA A 121 9.14 -7.01 -19.25
N ASN A 122 9.81 -7.88 -18.46
CA ASN A 122 10.28 -9.18 -18.92
C ASN A 122 9.10 -10.09 -19.27
N PRO A 123 9.17 -10.81 -20.42
CA PRO A 123 8.18 -11.83 -20.77
C PRO A 123 8.14 -12.97 -19.77
N LYS A 124 6.93 -13.37 -19.38
CA LYS A 124 6.68 -14.59 -18.61
C LYS A 124 6.77 -15.82 -19.54
N SER A 125 6.70 -17.01 -18.95
CA SER A 125 6.75 -18.29 -19.69
C SER A 125 5.66 -18.46 -20.75
N ASP A 126 4.53 -17.77 -20.61
CA ASP A 126 3.42 -17.74 -21.56
C ASP A 126 3.54 -16.62 -22.61
N GLY A 127 4.65 -15.86 -22.60
CA GLY A 127 4.90 -14.72 -23.49
C GLY A 127 4.20 -13.41 -23.10
N THR A 128 3.42 -13.40 -22.01
CA THR A 128 2.84 -12.16 -21.47
C THR A 128 3.86 -11.41 -20.61
N THR A 129 3.60 -10.12 -20.32
CA THR A 129 4.37 -9.32 -19.36
C THR A 129 3.45 -8.88 -18.21
N SER A 130 4.03 -8.34 -17.15
CA SER A 130 3.26 -7.68 -16.08
C SER A 130 2.89 -6.23 -16.43
N GLY A 131 3.25 -5.74 -17.62
CA GLY A 131 2.97 -4.38 -18.08
C GLY A 131 3.88 -3.36 -17.42
N GLY A 132 5.20 -3.57 -17.51
CA GLY A 132 6.22 -2.63 -17.06
C GLY A 132 6.85 -1.85 -18.20
N ASP A 133 7.46 -0.73 -17.86
CA ASP A 133 8.25 0.13 -18.73
C ASP A 133 9.70 0.23 -18.23
N PHE A 134 10.65 0.40 -19.12
CA PHE A 134 12.03 0.79 -18.83
C PHE A 134 12.49 1.98 -19.68
N GLU A 135 11.57 2.54 -20.46
CA GLU A 135 11.72 3.77 -21.24
C GLU A 135 10.56 4.71 -20.92
N PHE A 136 10.87 5.98 -20.66
CA PHE A 136 9.90 6.96 -20.19
C PHE A 136 10.06 8.29 -20.91
N THR A 137 9.01 8.77 -21.55
CA THR A 137 8.96 10.14 -22.08
C THR A 137 8.88 11.12 -20.91
N VAL A 138 9.78 12.10 -20.89
CA VAL A 138 9.78 13.15 -19.88
C VAL A 138 8.73 14.19 -20.24
N MET A 139 7.75 14.37 -19.37
CA MET A 139 6.59 15.26 -19.62
C MET A 139 6.80 16.64 -18.99
N LYS A 140 7.39 16.66 -17.80
CA LYS A 140 7.66 17.90 -17.07
C LYS A 140 8.83 17.66 -16.11
N ILE A 141 9.66 18.68 -15.94
CA ILE A 141 10.79 18.65 -15.02
C ILE A 141 10.74 19.83 -14.06
N SER A 142 11.18 19.59 -12.84
CA SER A 142 11.51 20.58 -11.83
C SER A 142 12.65 20.05 -10.96
N ASN A 143 13.15 20.87 -10.04
CA ASN A 143 14.18 20.42 -9.11
C ASN A 143 13.71 19.29 -8.19
N ASP A 144 12.41 19.23 -7.85
CA ASP A 144 11.87 18.34 -6.85
C ASP A 144 11.05 17.19 -7.45
N THR A 145 10.56 17.33 -8.68
CA THR A 145 9.72 16.33 -9.35
C THR A 145 9.97 16.25 -10.84
N ILE A 146 9.89 15.03 -11.38
CA ILE A 146 9.92 14.77 -12.81
C ILE A 146 8.70 13.91 -13.17
N ASP A 147 7.80 14.46 -13.99
CA ASP A 147 6.65 13.72 -14.50
C ASP A 147 7.07 12.93 -15.75
N LEU A 148 6.79 11.65 -15.73
CA LEU A 148 7.16 10.68 -16.75
C LEU A 148 5.91 10.03 -17.35
N LYS A 149 6.05 9.52 -18.58
CA LYS A 149 5.05 8.66 -19.21
C LYS A 149 5.73 7.42 -19.76
N GLY A 150 5.31 6.24 -19.33
CA GLY A 150 5.80 4.96 -19.83
C GLY A 150 5.56 4.85 -21.34
N ARG A 151 6.52 4.34 -22.09
CA ARG A 151 6.43 4.24 -23.54
C ARG A 151 5.60 3.05 -24.00
N THR A 152 5.58 1.99 -23.22
CA THR A 152 4.80 0.78 -23.51
C THR A 152 3.39 0.91 -22.98
N THR A 153 3.24 1.19 -21.69
CA THR A 153 1.94 1.21 -20.99
C THR A 153 1.17 2.51 -21.18
N GLY A 154 1.85 3.61 -21.49
CA GLY A 154 1.26 4.94 -21.53
C GLY A 154 0.93 5.55 -20.17
N ASN A 155 1.25 4.86 -19.07
CA ASN A 155 0.95 5.30 -17.72
C ASN A 155 1.78 6.55 -17.34
N LYS A 156 1.13 7.48 -16.65
CA LYS A 156 1.83 8.61 -16.03
C LYS A 156 2.44 8.14 -14.73
N MET A 157 3.66 8.53 -14.50
CA MET A 157 4.49 8.16 -13.36
C MET A 157 5.26 9.39 -12.88
N ARG A 158 5.85 9.33 -11.69
CA ARG A 158 6.54 10.49 -11.11
C ARG A 158 7.78 10.09 -10.34
N LEU A 159 8.88 10.77 -10.61
CA LEU A 159 10.05 10.81 -9.74
C LEU A 159 9.90 11.97 -8.75
N ILE A 160 10.12 11.70 -7.47
CA ILE A 160 10.13 12.69 -6.38
C ILE A 160 11.52 12.68 -5.77
N ARG A 161 12.15 13.87 -5.68
CA ARG A 161 13.48 14.01 -5.10
C ARG A 161 13.47 13.57 -3.64
N LEU A 162 14.40 12.69 -3.29
CA LEU A 162 14.62 12.31 -1.90
C LEU A 162 15.36 13.45 -1.16
N PRO A 163 15.04 13.67 0.12
CA PRO A 163 15.80 14.55 0.99
C PRO A 163 17.29 14.16 1.01
N GLU A 164 18.18 15.14 1.24
CA GLU A 164 19.60 14.84 1.39
C GLU A 164 19.84 13.86 2.53
N ASN A 165 20.79 12.95 2.34
CA ASN A 165 21.17 11.90 3.29
C ASN A 165 20.05 10.89 3.59
N THR A 166 19.06 10.73 2.71
CA THR A 166 18.06 9.65 2.83
C THR A 166 18.78 8.30 2.70
N ASP A 167 18.62 7.46 3.72
CA ASP A 167 19.01 6.06 3.69
C ASP A 167 17.89 5.23 3.06
N TRP A 168 18.19 4.46 2.02
CA TRP A 168 17.20 3.70 1.25
C TRP A 168 16.57 2.56 2.03
N SER A 169 17.35 1.89 2.88
CA SER A 169 16.83 0.82 3.74
C SER A 169 15.84 1.37 4.75
N THR A 170 16.14 2.50 5.37
CA THR A 170 15.23 3.19 6.28
C THR A 170 13.96 3.64 5.56
N TYR A 171 14.07 4.13 4.33
CA TYR A 171 12.92 4.55 3.53
C TYR A 171 11.99 3.37 3.21
N PHE A 172 12.54 2.22 2.78
CA PHE A 172 11.73 1.04 2.48
C PHE A 172 11.15 0.39 3.74
N ASN A 173 11.91 0.32 4.83
CA ASN A 173 11.36 -0.17 6.10
C ASN A 173 10.16 0.66 6.55
N ALA A 174 10.19 1.98 6.37
CA ALA A 174 9.05 2.83 6.66
C ALA A 174 7.85 2.57 5.71
N ILE A 175 8.08 2.21 4.44
CA ILE A 175 7.02 1.76 3.52
C ILE A 175 6.41 0.45 4.03
N TYR A 176 7.23 -0.54 4.40
CA TYR A 176 6.75 -1.84 4.91
C TYR A 176 5.97 -1.67 6.21
N ASP A 177 6.53 -0.91 7.17
CA ASP A 177 5.86 -0.61 8.44
C ASP A 177 4.51 0.10 8.22
N PHE A 178 4.44 1.04 7.28
CA PHE A 178 3.19 1.71 6.95
C PHE A 178 2.17 0.75 6.31
N GLU A 179 2.59 -0.06 5.34
CA GLU A 179 1.72 -1.01 4.65
C GLU A 179 1.16 -2.08 5.60
N ASP A 180 1.99 -2.62 6.49
CA ASP A 180 1.59 -3.61 7.48
C ASP A 180 0.58 -3.08 8.51
N ASN A 181 0.57 -1.77 8.75
CA ASN A 181 -0.32 -1.11 9.70
C ASN A 181 -1.50 -0.38 9.01
N MET A 182 -1.56 -0.39 7.69
CA MET A 182 -2.63 0.25 6.93
C MET A 182 -3.93 -0.55 7.05
N PHE A 183 -5.06 0.13 7.19
CA PHE A 183 -6.37 -0.52 7.20
C PHE A 183 -6.80 -0.93 5.79
N ASP A 184 -7.60 -1.98 5.70
CA ASP A 184 -8.11 -2.50 4.42
C ASP A 184 -9.12 -1.54 3.77
N SER A 185 -9.82 -0.73 4.55
CA SER A 185 -10.89 0.14 4.05
C SER A 185 -11.01 1.43 4.86
N TYR A 186 -11.42 2.49 4.16
CA TYR A 186 -11.61 3.83 4.73
C TYR A 186 -12.85 4.49 4.18
N ARG A 187 -13.56 5.27 5.01
CA ARG A 187 -14.52 6.28 4.55
C ARG A 187 -13.79 7.44 3.92
N VAL A 188 -14.25 7.89 2.78
CA VAL A 188 -13.76 9.10 2.12
C VAL A 188 -14.59 10.27 2.60
N MET A 189 -13.98 11.16 3.40
CA MET A 189 -14.63 12.31 4.02
C MET A 189 -14.18 13.60 3.33
N GLU A 190 -15.11 14.36 2.75
CA GLU A 190 -14.85 15.70 2.20
C GLU A 190 -15.57 16.74 3.05
N ASP A 191 -14.83 17.68 3.65
CA ASP A 191 -15.35 18.69 4.59
C ASP A 191 -16.25 18.08 5.71
N GLY A 192 -15.90 16.85 6.17
CA GLY A 192 -16.65 16.13 7.18
C GLY A 192 -17.90 15.39 6.68
N VAL A 193 -18.14 15.38 5.36
CA VAL A 193 -19.27 14.65 4.74
C VAL A 193 -18.73 13.41 4.02
N GLU A 194 -19.32 12.24 4.30
CA GLU A 194 -18.95 11.00 3.64
C GLU A 194 -19.32 11.03 2.15
N GLN A 195 -18.34 10.72 1.29
CA GLN A 195 -18.48 10.66 -0.16
C GLN A 195 -18.52 9.23 -0.69
N GLY A 196 -18.10 8.26 0.12
CA GLY A 196 -18.04 6.86 -0.24
C GLY A 196 -16.97 6.09 0.55
N VAL A 197 -16.67 4.88 0.11
CA VAL A 197 -15.71 3.99 0.75
C VAL A 197 -14.62 3.60 -0.23
N VAL A 198 -13.37 3.67 0.20
CA VAL A 198 -12.22 3.16 -0.53
C VAL A 198 -11.65 1.93 0.19
N SER A 199 -11.39 0.87 -0.56
CA SER A 199 -10.73 -0.35 -0.07
C SER A 199 -9.42 -0.58 -0.80
N PHE A 200 -8.42 -1.09 -0.08
CA PHE A 200 -7.05 -1.30 -0.56
C PHE A 200 -6.71 -2.80 -0.50
N ASN A 201 -6.22 -3.34 -1.61
CA ASN A 201 -5.78 -4.72 -1.68
C ASN A 201 -4.74 -4.88 -2.80
N SER A 202 -3.63 -5.57 -2.52
CA SER A 202 -2.60 -5.92 -3.51
C SER A 202 -2.14 -4.72 -4.36
N ARG A 203 -1.88 -3.60 -3.72
CA ARG A 203 -1.46 -2.33 -4.34
C ARG A 203 -2.46 -1.76 -5.35
N ARG A 204 -3.74 -2.12 -5.18
CA ARG A 204 -4.87 -1.54 -5.91
C ARG A 204 -5.93 -1.03 -4.94
N TYR A 205 -6.55 0.08 -5.27
CA TYR A 205 -7.74 0.55 -4.57
C TYR A 205 -9.02 0.32 -5.37
N SER A 206 -10.12 0.18 -4.64
CA SER A 206 -11.48 0.19 -5.17
C SER A 206 -12.28 1.23 -4.40
N TYR A 207 -12.61 2.34 -5.03
CA TYR A 207 -13.46 3.37 -4.46
C TYR A 207 -14.90 3.18 -4.94
N VAL A 208 -15.83 3.09 -4.00
CA VAL A 208 -17.27 3.05 -4.23
C VAL A 208 -17.83 4.38 -3.72
N ALA A 209 -18.25 5.22 -4.63
CA ALA A 209 -18.86 6.51 -4.30
C ALA A 209 -20.29 6.35 -3.77
N SER A 210 -20.85 7.39 -3.14
CA SER A 210 -22.20 7.40 -2.61
C SER A 210 -23.31 7.26 -3.67
N ASP A 211 -23.00 7.48 -4.96
CA ASP A 211 -23.88 7.22 -6.10
C ASP A 211 -23.73 5.79 -6.68
N GLU A 212 -23.01 4.90 -5.97
CA GLU A 212 -22.70 3.52 -6.35
C GLU A 212 -21.71 3.39 -7.55
N SER A 213 -21.17 4.48 -8.06
CA SER A 213 -20.11 4.42 -9.07
C SER A 213 -18.83 3.82 -8.47
N VAL A 214 -18.09 3.03 -9.27
CA VAL A 214 -16.90 2.31 -8.81
C VAL A 214 -15.69 2.69 -9.65
N VAL A 215 -14.62 3.12 -8.97
CA VAL A 215 -13.31 3.40 -9.57
C VAL A 215 -12.28 2.43 -9.02
N ARG A 216 -11.47 1.84 -9.90
CA ARG A 216 -10.40 0.90 -9.52
C ARG A 216 -9.10 1.28 -10.21
N ASN A 217 -8.07 1.60 -9.42
CA ASN A 217 -6.74 1.95 -9.95
C ASN A 217 -5.64 1.47 -8.97
N PRO A 218 -4.38 1.47 -9.39
CA PRO A 218 -3.27 1.19 -8.49
C PRO A 218 -3.01 2.32 -7.50
N TYR A 219 -2.21 2.01 -6.48
CA TYR A 219 -1.56 2.98 -5.61
C TYR A 219 -0.14 2.55 -5.31
N CYS A 220 0.73 3.52 -5.02
CA CYS A 220 2.03 3.29 -4.41
C CYS A 220 1.94 3.58 -2.91
N VAL A 221 2.68 2.81 -2.12
CA VAL A 221 2.89 3.12 -0.70
C VAL A 221 4.09 4.06 -0.57
N THR A 222 3.98 5.00 0.35
CA THR A 222 5.04 5.93 0.73
C THR A 222 5.39 5.72 2.21
N PRO A 223 6.48 6.24 2.75
CA PRO A 223 6.87 6.03 4.16
C PRO A 223 5.81 6.38 5.21
N ASN A 224 4.83 7.19 4.86
CA ASN A 224 3.77 7.64 5.77
C ASN A 224 2.42 7.82 5.07
N GLY A 225 2.16 7.10 3.99
CA GLY A 225 0.91 7.25 3.28
C GLY A 225 0.85 6.53 1.94
N ILE A 226 0.03 7.04 1.04
CA ILE A 226 -0.19 6.49 -0.30
C ILE A 226 -0.17 7.58 -1.37
N ALA A 227 0.19 7.18 -2.60
CA ALA A 227 0.07 7.99 -3.79
C ALA A 227 -0.75 7.26 -4.85
N VAL A 228 -1.66 7.97 -5.52
CA VAL A 228 -2.54 7.41 -6.56
C VAL A 228 -2.34 8.14 -7.90
N PRO A 229 -2.29 7.43 -9.04
CA PRO A 229 -2.11 8.05 -10.36
C PRO A 229 -3.38 8.72 -10.87
N VAL A 230 -4.55 8.22 -10.43
CA VAL A 230 -5.88 8.73 -10.76
C VAL A 230 -6.57 9.10 -9.46
N ALA A 231 -6.96 10.35 -9.31
CA ALA A 231 -7.70 10.81 -8.15
C ALA A 231 -9.08 10.12 -8.10
N PHE A 232 -9.52 9.73 -6.92
CA PHE A 232 -10.88 9.23 -6.69
C PHE A 232 -11.79 10.26 -6.01
N ALA A 233 -11.21 11.33 -5.47
CA ALA A 233 -11.94 12.47 -4.92
C ALA A 233 -11.11 13.74 -5.06
N ASP A 234 -11.71 14.85 -5.45
CA ASP A 234 -11.23 16.23 -5.50
C ASP A 234 -9.78 16.42 -6.00
N ASP A 235 -9.40 15.72 -7.08
CA ASP A 235 -8.07 15.74 -7.70
C ASP A 235 -6.89 15.44 -6.75
N ALA A 236 -7.14 14.84 -5.58
CA ALA A 236 -6.12 14.46 -4.64
C ALA A 236 -5.37 13.20 -5.07
N HIS A 237 -4.04 13.28 -5.10
CA HIS A 237 -3.16 12.18 -5.49
C HIS A 237 -2.29 11.67 -4.33
N ASN A 238 -2.09 12.45 -3.27
CA ASN A 238 -1.21 12.11 -2.15
C ASN A 238 -1.96 12.20 -0.82
N PHE A 239 -1.96 11.11 -0.07
CA PHE A 239 -2.57 10.99 1.24
C PHE A 239 -1.52 10.61 2.27
N VAL A 240 -1.44 11.35 3.35
CA VAL A 240 -0.40 11.21 4.39
C VAL A 240 -1.05 10.98 5.75
N GLN A 241 -0.53 10.01 6.49
CA GLN A 241 -0.83 9.80 7.90
C GLN A 241 0.07 10.70 8.75
N LYS A 242 -0.52 11.47 9.64
CA LYS A 242 0.25 12.23 10.63
C LYS A 242 0.55 11.37 11.85
N GLU A 243 1.65 11.67 12.51
CA GLU A 243 2.06 10.97 13.72
C GLU A 243 0.96 10.99 14.78
N GLY A 244 0.59 9.81 15.28
CA GLY A 244 -0.46 9.64 16.28
C GLY A 244 -1.90 9.67 15.73
N GLU A 245 -2.09 9.89 14.43
CA GLU A 245 -3.40 9.81 13.77
C GLU A 245 -3.53 8.48 13.00
N LEU A 246 -4.77 7.98 12.86
CA LEU A 246 -5.07 6.82 12.03
C LEU A 246 -5.59 7.21 10.64
N ASN A 247 -6.01 8.43 10.48
CA ASN A 247 -6.54 8.99 9.25
C ASN A 247 -5.43 9.27 8.24
N LEU A 248 -5.73 9.10 6.95
CA LEU A 248 -4.90 9.61 5.86
C LEU A 248 -5.49 10.92 5.35
N THR A 249 -4.71 12.00 5.38
CA THR A 249 -5.15 13.33 4.93
C THR A 249 -4.53 13.66 3.59
N ALA A 250 -5.33 14.12 2.63
CA ALA A 250 -4.82 14.57 1.34
C ALA A 250 -3.98 15.84 1.50
N THR A 251 -2.84 15.90 0.78
CA THR A 251 -1.87 17.01 0.89
C THR A 251 -1.85 17.92 -0.34
N ASP A 252 -2.52 17.54 -1.41
CA ASP A 252 -2.46 18.21 -2.71
C ASP A 252 -3.84 18.60 -3.29
N VAL A 253 -4.82 18.80 -2.40
CA VAL A 253 -6.18 19.20 -2.79
C VAL A 253 -6.17 20.64 -3.33
N ALA A 254 -6.50 20.79 -4.62
CA ALA A 254 -6.47 22.08 -5.30
C ALA A 254 -7.63 23.02 -4.91
N SER A 255 -8.77 22.47 -4.51
CA SER A 255 -9.98 23.21 -4.15
C SER A 255 -9.89 23.92 -2.79
N GLY A 256 -8.94 23.51 -1.93
CA GLY A 256 -8.81 23.94 -0.55
C GLY A 256 -9.79 23.25 0.42
N LYS A 257 -10.52 22.25 -0.02
CA LYS A 257 -11.36 21.40 0.82
C LYS A 257 -10.52 20.47 1.68
N SER A 258 -11.08 19.99 2.78
CA SER A 258 -10.49 18.94 3.60
C SER A 258 -10.90 17.58 3.07
N LEU A 259 -9.96 16.79 2.59
CA LEU A 259 -10.20 15.42 2.15
C LEU A 259 -9.42 14.46 3.07
N VAL A 260 -10.16 13.58 3.75
CA VAL A 260 -9.62 12.66 4.76
C VAL A 260 -10.15 11.25 4.50
N LEU A 261 -9.27 10.26 4.56
CA LEU A 261 -9.62 8.85 4.61
C LEU A 261 -9.67 8.42 6.09
N GLN A 262 -10.85 8.16 6.58
CA GLN A 262 -11.10 7.72 7.94
C GLN A 262 -11.21 6.19 7.97
N PRO A 263 -10.37 5.46 8.74
CA PRO A 263 -10.36 4.01 8.69
C PRO A 263 -11.68 3.39 9.16
N LEU A 264 -12.09 2.33 8.46
CA LEU A 264 -13.18 1.44 8.89
C LEU A 264 -12.59 0.35 9.78
N ILE A 265 -12.74 0.54 11.10
CA ILE A 265 -12.10 -0.35 12.08
C ILE A 265 -13.04 -1.48 12.42
N SER A 266 -12.63 -2.73 12.15
CA SER A 266 -13.40 -3.92 12.52
C SER A 266 -13.23 -4.28 13.99
N PRO A 267 -14.23 -4.88 14.65
CA PRO A 267 -14.09 -5.41 16.00
C PRO A 267 -12.97 -6.45 16.15
N SER A 268 -12.70 -7.25 15.12
CA SER A 268 -11.59 -8.21 15.11
C SER A 268 -10.22 -7.53 15.22
N TYR A 269 -10.03 -6.38 14.59
CA TYR A 269 -8.81 -5.58 14.76
C TYR A 269 -8.65 -5.08 16.20
N VAL A 270 -9.75 -4.64 16.83
CA VAL A 270 -9.74 -4.11 18.22
C VAL A 270 -9.29 -5.17 19.21
N ILE A 271 -9.75 -6.42 19.04
CA ILE A 271 -9.44 -7.53 19.96
C ILE A 271 -8.26 -8.39 19.50
N ASN A 272 -7.57 -8.06 18.42
CA ASN A 272 -6.52 -8.89 17.83
C ASN A 272 -5.39 -9.25 18.83
N ASN A 273 -5.05 -8.35 19.75
CA ASN A 273 -4.01 -8.55 20.74
C ASN A 273 -4.49 -9.26 22.03
N VAL A 274 -5.78 -9.55 22.15
CA VAL A 274 -6.36 -10.25 23.33
C VAL A 274 -6.18 -11.77 23.21
N GLY A 275 -6.15 -12.28 22.00
CA GLY A 275 -6.25 -13.71 21.71
C GLY A 275 -7.67 -14.24 21.85
N THR A 276 -7.85 -15.53 21.67
CA THR A 276 -9.18 -16.17 21.73
C THR A 276 -9.67 -16.47 23.15
N ILE A 277 -8.75 -16.57 24.10
CA ILE A 277 -9.07 -16.94 25.49
C ILE A 277 -8.24 -16.09 26.46
N VAL A 278 -8.91 -15.47 27.41
CA VAL A 278 -8.33 -14.83 28.61
C VAL A 278 -8.53 -15.78 29.80
N ALA A 279 -7.45 -16.38 30.28
CA ALA A 279 -7.47 -17.31 31.41
C ALA A 279 -7.28 -16.56 32.75
N LEU A 280 -8.15 -16.84 33.70
CA LEU A 280 -8.15 -16.28 35.07
C LEU A 280 -8.26 -17.40 36.09
N ASN A 281 -7.73 -17.18 37.31
CA ASN A 281 -7.91 -18.11 38.42
C ASN A 281 -9.29 -17.96 39.10
N ASP A 282 -9.62 -18.83 40.05
CA ASP A 282 -10.92 -18.88 40.72
C ASP A 282 -11.22 -17.70 41.67
N GLU A 283 -10.22 -16.86 41.96
CA GLU A 283 -10.39 -15.74 42.88
C GLU A 283 -11.14 -14.56 42.20
N ALA A 284 -11.82 -13.77 43.05
CA ALA A 284 -12.33 -12.48 42.61
C ALA A 284 -11.14 -11.58 42.24
N GLN A 285 -11.15 -11.06 41.02
CA GLN A 285 -10.03 -10.27 40.51
C GLN A 285 -10.47 -9.24 39.45
N THR A 286 -9.58 -8.29 39.25
CA THR A 286 -9.68 -7.31 38.15
C THR A 286 -8.52 -7.56 37.19
N LYS A 287 -8.83 -7.68 35.89
CA LYS A 287 -7.85 -7.85 34.81
C LYS A 287 -7.96 -6.72 33.82
N GLU A 288 -6.85 -6.02 33.61
CA GLU A 288 -6.74 -5.04 32.53
C GLU A 288 -6.38 -5.74 31.20
N ILE A 289 -7.15 -5.43 30.16
CA ILE A 289 -6.92 -5.89 28.80
C ILE A 289 -6.61 -4.67 27.93
N LYS A 290 -5.44 -4.66 27.30
CA LYS A 290 -5.10 -3.63 26.31
C LYS A 290 -5.75 -3.97 24.98
N LEU A 291 -6.34 -3.00 24.35
CA LEU A 291 -6.94 -3.10 23.01
C LEU A 291 -6.22 -2.15 22.03
N ASN A 292 -6.34 -2.41 20.75
CA ASN A 292 -5.82 -1.51 19.73
C ASN A 292 -6.60 -0.17 19.72
N MET A 293 -7.93 -0.23 20.00
CA MET A 293 -8.79 0.95 20.19
C MET A 293 -9.90 0.63 21.18
N ALA A 294 -10.20 1.56 22.11
CA ALA A 294 -11.17 1.33 23.17
C ALA A 294 -12.47 2.15 23.05
N ASN A 295 -12.47 3.31 22.37
CA ASN A 295 -13.47 4.36 22.62
C ASN A 295 -14.68 4.35 21.68
N GLU A 296 -14.72 3.52 20.64
CA GLU A 296 -15.80 3.53 19.63
C GLU A 296 -16.60 2.22 19.56
N PHE A 297 -16.52 1.39 20.61
CA PHE A 297 -17.09 0.05 20.62
C PHE A 297 -18.01 -0.16 21.81
N THR A 298 -19.01 -1.02 21.62
CA THR A 298 -19.81 -1.58 22.71
C THR A 298 -19.24 -2.93 23.12
N TYR A 299 -19.24 -3.19 24.41
CA TYR A 299 -18.72 -4.43 25.00
C TYR A 299 -19.82 -5.07 25.84
N THR A 300 -20.11 -6.35 25.62
CA THR A 300 -21.12 -7.09 26.37
C THR A 300 -20.58 -8.46 26.79
N SER A 301 -21.09 -8.97 27.92
CA SER A 301 -20.84 -10.33 28.38
C SER A 301 -22.17 -11.08 28.52
N ASP A 302 -22.13 -12.39 28.30
CA ASP A 302 -23.25 -13.31 28.49
C ASP A 302 -23.32 -13.87 29.94
N ALA A 303 -22.45 -13.40 30.84
CA ALA A 303 -22.33 -13.92 32.19
C ALA A 303 -22.42 -12.84 33.28
N ASP A 304 -23.24 -13.06 34.30
CA ASP A 304 -23.45 -12.13 35.42
C ASP A 304 -22.23 -12.02 36.35
N TRP A 305 -21.33 -12.98 36.31
CA TRP A 305 -20.10 -12.99 37.13
C TRP A 305 -18.96 -12.15 36.54
N LEU A 306 -19.10 -11.68 35.28
CA LEU A 306 -18.13 -10.85 34.56
C LEU A 306 -18.72 -9.49 34.27
N THR A 307 -18.14 -8.45 34.85
CA THR A 307 -18.45 -7.05 34.51
C THR A 307 -17.34 -6.44 33.69
N ILE A 308 -17.70 -5.78 32.59
CA ILE A 308 -16.77 -5.15 31.66
C ILE A 308 -16.92 -3.64 31.75
N ASN A 309 -15.81 -2.93 31.92
CA ASN A 309 -15.76 -1.47 31.83
C ASN A 309 -14.72 -1.07 30.77
N ALA A 310 -15.06 -0.10 29.93
CA ALA A 310 -14.07 0.52 29.05
C ALA A 310 -13.07 1.33 29.88
N SER A 311 -11.78 1.25 29.53
CA SER A 311 -10.70 2.06 30.07
C SER A 311 -10.04 2.88 28.96
N GLU A 312 -9.13 3.79 29.31
CA GLU A 312 -8.48 4.70 28.34
C GLU A 312 -7.82 3.95 27.17
N ASN A 313 -7.23 2.77 27.46
CA ASN A 313 -6.46 1.98 26.46
C ASN A 313 -6.95 0.52 26.38
N GLY A 314 -8.19 0.23 26.73
CA GLY A 314 -8.66 -1.15 26.71
C GLY A 314 -9.92 -1.41 27.55
N LEU A 315 -9.94 -2.57 28.17
CA LEU A 315 -11.04 -3.03 29.02
C LEU A 315 -10.53 -3.40 30.42
N THR A 316 -11.33 -3.10 31.41
CA THR A 316 -11.21 -3.64 32.76
C THR A 316 -12.25 -4.74 32.95
N LEU A 317 -11.80 -5.97 33.09
CA LEU A 317 -12.62 -7.15 33.40
C LEU A 317 -12.65 -7.34 34.93
N ASN A 318 -13.83 -7.22 35.53
CA ASN A 318 -14.06 -7.49 36.96
C ASN A 318 -14.81 -8.79 37.08
N VAL A 319 -14.18 -9.80 37.72
CA VAL A 319 -14.74 -11.12 37.90
C VAL A 319 -14.98 -11.42 39.39
N THR A 320 -16.11 -12.05 39.71
CA THR A 320 -16.39 -12.56 41.03
C THR A 320 -15.65 -13.89 41.26
N ALA A 321 -15.45 -14.31 42.53
CA ALA A 321 -14.88 -15.60 42.82
C ALA A 321 -15.70 -16.74 42.23
N ASN A 322 -15.04 -17.75 41.67
CA ASN A 322 -15.66 -18.99 41.22
C ASN A 322 -15.66 -20.02 42.37
N ASN A 323 -16.82 -20.20 43.00
CA ASN A 323 -17.00 -21.18 44.06
C ASN A 323 -17.80 -22.41 43.59
N GLU A 324 -17.96 -22.61 42.31
CA GLU A 324 -18.81 -23.65 41.73
C GLU A 324 -18.13 -25.02 41.66
N GLY A 325 -16.79 -25.08 41.88
CA GLY A 325 -16.01 -26.30 41.86
C GLY A 325 -15.76 -26.87 40.45
N HIS A 326 -15.99 -26.08 39.43
CA HIS A 326 -15.69 -26.41 38.05
C HIS A 326 -15.37 -25.13 37.25
N PRO A 327 -14.64 -25.24 36.13
CA PRO A 327 -14.37 -24.11 35.24
C PRO A 327 -15.65 -23.44 34.74
N ARG A 328 -15.60 -22.12 34.63
CA ARG A 328 -16.68 -21.37 33.96
C ARG A 328 -16.13 -20.43 32.87
N GLN A 329 -16.95 -20.19 31.88
CA GLN A 329 -16.56 -19.36 30.75
C GLN A 329 -17.64 -18.30 30.48
N ALA A 330 -17.19 -17.18 29.95
CA ALA A 330 -18.06 -16.11 29.45
C ALA A 330 -17.56 -15.64 28.09
N THR A 331 -18.49 -15.41 27.19
CA THR A 331 -18.19 -14.79 25.89
C THR A 331 -18.28 -13.28 26.05
N VAL A 332 -17.21 -12.59 25.67
CA VAL A 332 -17.19 -11.12 25.55
C VAL A 332 -17.37 -10.78 24.09
N LYS A 333 -18.46 -10.10 23.76
CA LYS A 333 -18.71 -9.55 22.44
C LYS A 333 -18.29 -8.10 22.37
N VAL A 334 -17.66 -7.76 21.27
CA VAL A 334 -17.26 -6.39 20.92
C VAL A 334 -17.94 -6.05 19.63
N ALA A 335 -18.69 -4.95 19.56
CA ALA A 335 -19.44 -4.57 18.38
C ALA A 335 -19.36 -3.07 18.09
N ASN A 336 -19.38 -2.75 16.81
CA ASN A 336 -19.58 -1.40 16.27
C ASN A 336 -20.42 -1.48 14.99
N GLU A 337 -20.53 -0.38 14.25
CA GLU A 337 -21.26 -0.33 12.98
C GLU A 337 -20.66 -1.24 11.86
N ASN A 338 -19.41 -1.68 11.99
CA ASN A 338 -18.71 -2.52 11.01
C ASN A 338 -18.82 -4.03 11.32
N GLY A 339 -19.49 -4.42 12.41
CA GLY A 339 -19.73 -5.83 12.75
C GLY A 339 -19.54 -6.16 14.22
N GLU A 340 -19.34 -7.46 14.48
CA GLU A 340 -19.11 -8.04 15.79
C GLU A 340 -17.83 -8.88 15.79
N GLY A 341 -17.16 -8.93 16.95
CA GLY A 341 -16.06 -9.84 17.26
C GLY A 341 -16.24 -10.39 18.66
N GLU A 342 -15.56 -11.48 19.02
CA GLU A 342 -15.67 -12.08 20.33
C GLU A 342 -14.37 -12.71 20.82
N PHE A 343 -14.23 -12.77 22.15
CA PHE A 343 -13.23 -13.58 22.83
C PHE A 343 -13.84 -14.22 24.08
N VAL A 344 -13.20 -15.26 24.62
CA VAL A 344 -13.69 -16.00 25.78
C VAL A 344 -12.88 -15.61 27.01
N VAL A 345 -13.56 -15.34 28.12
CA VAL A 345 -12.94 -15.27 29.46
C VAL A 345 -13.22 -16.60 30.16
N SER A 346 -12.15 -17.30 30.52
CA SER A 346 -12.22 -18.59 31.22
C SER A 346 -11.66 -18.44 32.64
N GLN A 347 -12.46 -18.78 33.63
CA GLN A 347 -12.04 -18.76 35.04
C GLN A 347 -11.94 -20.17 35.55
N MET A 348 -10.72 -20.58 35.92
CA MET A 348 -10.41 -21.94 36.39
C MET A 348 -9.28 -21.94 37.42
N GLU A 349 -9.31 -22.88 38.34
CA GLU A 349 -8.19 -23.20 39.23
C GLU A 349 -7.40 -24.38 38.65
N TYR A 350 -6.25 -24.13 38.08
CA TYR A 350 -5.44 -25.14 37.40
C TYR A 350 -5.23 -26.39 38.22
N ALA A 351 -4.91 -26.24 39.52
CA ALA A 351 -4.63 -27.36 40.42
C ALA A 351 -5.88 -28.20 40.76
N LYS A 352 -7.10 -27.72 40.49
CA LYS A 352 -8.37 -28.42 40.75
C LYS A 352 -9.05 -28.91 39.51
N ASP A 353 -9.10 -28.04 38.49
CA ASP A 353 -9.97 -28.20 37.32
C ASP A 353 -9.36 -29.09 36.23
N ILE A 354 -8.06 -29.30 36.27
CA ILE A 354 -7.37 -30.20 35.35
C ILE A 354 -7.09 -31.60 35.91
N LEU A 355 -7.43 -31.86 37.19
CA LEU A 355 -7.27 -33.19 37.76
C LEU A 355 -8.24 -34.18 37.16
N GLY A 356 -7.78 -35.37 36.82
CA GLY A 356 -8.64 -36.41 36.29
C GLY A 356 -7.93 -37.33 35.28
N THR A 357 -8.70 -38.28 34.76
CA THR A 357 -8.25 -39.22 33.74
C THR A 357 -8.61 -38.70 32.37
N TYR A 358 -7.63 -38.54 31.52
CA TYR A 358 -7.77 -38.07 30.16
C TYR A 358 -7.58 -39.20 29.15
N LEU A 359 -8.35 -39.18 28.06
CA LEU A 359 -8.21 -40.07 26.93
C LEU A 359 -7.44 -39.34 25.80
N LEU A 360 -6.27 -39.85 25.49
CA LEU A 360 -5.49 -39.43 24.32
C LEU A 360 -5.82 -40.33 23.15
N GLN A 361 -6.21 -39.73 22.03
CA GLN A 361 -6.33 -40.42 20.76
C GLN A 361 -5.27 -39.90 19.78
N TYR A 362 -4.54 -40.81 19.14
CA TYR A 362 -3.48 -40.46 18.20
C TYR A 362 -3.40 -41.50 17.08
N TYR A 363 -2.73 -41.15 15.99
CA TYR A 363 -2.43 -42.06 14.91
C TYR A 363 -1.01 -42.63 15.10
N ASP A 364 -0.86 -43.95 14.97
CA ASP A 364 0.46 -44.58 14.93
C ASP A 364 1.14 -44.38 13.54
N SER A 365 2.37 -44.92 13.40
CA SER A 365 3.13 -44.84 12.15
C SER A 365 2.44 -45.46 10.95
N ASP A 366 1.49 -46.36 11.18
CA ASP A 366 0.73 -47.06 10.16
C ASP A 366 -0.62 -46.40 9.85
N GLY A 367 -0.89 -45.23 10.48
CA GLY A 367 -2.13 -44.46 10.33
C GLY A 367 -3.33 -45.08 11.05
N LYS A 368 -3.10 -46.00 11.98
CA LYS A 368 -4.16 -46.61 12.82
C LYS A 368 -4.44 -45.69 14.02
N VAL A 369 -5.71 -45.52 14.37
CA VAL A 369 -6.13 -44.82 15.58
C VAL A 369 -5.77 -45.63 16.80
N CYS A 370 -4.93 -45.06 17.65
CA CYS A 370 -4.57 -45.59 18.99
C CYS A 370 -5.19 -44.75 20.08
N GLN A 371 -5.41 -45.33 21.23
CA GLN A 371 -5.95 -44.68 22.40
C GLN A 371 -5.11 -45.04 23.64
N SER A 372 -4.85 -44.07 24.48
CA SER A 372 -4.19 -44.22 25.78
C SER A 372 -4.87 -43.34 26.80
N THR A 373 -4.89 -43.77 28.06
CA THR A 373 -5.36 -42.95 29.17
C THR A 373 -4.18 -42.51 30.05
N PHE A 374 -4.25 -41.28 30.55
CA PHE A 374 -3.30 -40.79 31.56
C PHE A 374 -4.05 -40.01 32.64
N ASP A 375 -3.51 -40.05 33.83
CA ASP A 375 -4.06 -39.35 35.00
C ASP A 375 -3.27 -38.08 35.26
N VAL A 376 -3.96 -36.95 35.37
CA VAL A 376 -3.42 -35.70 35.91
C VAL A 376 -3.74 -35.66 37.39
N THR A 377 -2.72 -35.61 38.21
CA THR A 377 -2.82 -35.58 39.70
C THR A 377 -2.27 -34.25 40.20
N ALA A 378 -2.56 -33.92 41.47
CA ALA A 378 -2.04 -32.71 42.11
C ALA A 378 -0.51 -32.60 42.08
N ASP A 379 0.18 -33.76 42.12
CA ASP A 379 1.64 -33.83 42.12
C ASP A 379 2.28 -33.57 40.78
N ASN A 380 1.54 -33.71 39.66
CA ASN A 380 2.02 -33.48 38.28
C ASN A 380 1.31 -32.35 37.55
N ALA A 381 0.40 -31.62 38.19
CA ALA A 381 -0.38 -30.55 37.58
C ALA A 381 0.49 -29.33 37.15
N ASP A 382 1.60 -29.09 37.84
CA ASP A 382 2.53 -28.00 37.57
C ASP A 382 3.53 -28.33 36.45
N ALA A 383 3.60 -29.57 35.99
CA ALA A 383 4.45 -30.02 34.92
C ALA A 383 3.63 -30.87 33.93
N ILE A 384 3.01 -30.21 32.94
CA ILE A 384 2.40 -30.92 31.82
C ILE A 384 3.52 -31.40 30.86
N ASP A 385 4.40 -32.26 31.37
CA ASP A 385 5.16 -33.20 30.57
C ASP A 385 4.25 -34.40 30.34
N MET A 386 3.53 -34.42 29.25
CA MET A 386 2.82 -35.61 28.82
C MET A 386 3.87 -36.63 28.35
N PRO A 387 4.15 -37.71 29.13
CA PRO A 387 4.98 -38.77 28.63
C PRO A 387 4.18 -39.54 27.55
N ILE A 388 4.21 -39.03 26.33
CA ILE A 388 3.67 -39.76 25.19
C ILE A 388 4.68 -40.85 24.87
N HIS A 389 4.52 -42.02 25.46
CA HIS A 389 5.17 -43.24 24.97
C HIS A 389 4.43 -43.68 23.72
N LEU A 390 4.88 -43.18 22.57
CA LEU A 390 4.52 -43.76 21.27
C LEU A 390 5.27 -45.09 21.19
N GLY A 391 4.59 -46.17 21.53
CA GLY A 391 5.12 -47.55 21.41
C GLY A 391 5.17 -48.03 19.97
#